data_5785f5501dd1ca6a31729db16996a0e9
#
_entry.id   5785f5501dd1ca6a31729db16996a0e9
#
_cell.length_a   1.000
_cell.length_b   1.000
_cell.length_c   1.000
_cell.angle_alpha   90.00
_cell.angle_beta   90.00
_cell.angle_gamma   90.00
#
_symmetry.space_group_name_H-M   'P 1'
#
loop_
_entity.id
_entity.type
_entity.pdbx_description
1 polymer ?
#
loop_
_entity_poly.entity_id
_entity_poly.type
_entity_poly.pdbx_seq_one_letter_code
_entity_poly.pdbx_strand_id
1 'polypeptide(L)'
;MSITVQHQKEALGQAYVRAVIAKAGFNFGKSEHDYGYDGTIKEVVNRGGRYVESCFGINFQLKSSCDVTFENGHVVYDLESKNYNDLVEESSMLPNILILLALPTDSNDWLEVTADQLVMKRCAWWCSLEGQEPTTNQTTKSPMGRYSPLLP
;
A
#
# COMPACT_ATOMS: atom_id res chain seq x y z
N MET A 1 -21.46 13.92 13.06
CA MET A 1 -21.22 13.39 11.70
C MET A 1 -19.83 12.78 11.67
N SER A 2 -19.67 11.61 11.06
CA SER A 2 -18.40 10.94 10.89
C SER A 2 -18.14 10.69 9.40
N ILE A 3 -16.88 10.51 9.03
CA ILE A 3 -16.53 10.04 7.67
C ILE A 3 -17.07 8.62 7.46
N THR A 4 -17.21 8.20 6.20
CA THR A 4 -17.72 6.86 5.89
C THR A 4 -16.75 5.78 6.37
N VAL A 5 -17.25 4.55 6.58
CA VAL A 5 -16.41 3.39 6.94
C VAL A 5 -15.30 3.16 5.92
N GLN A 6 -15.61 3.37 4.63
CA GLN A 6 -14.61 3.24 3.57
C GLN A 6 -13.50 4.28 3.71
N HIS A 7 -13.83 5.53 3.95
CA HIS A 7 -12.84 6.59 4.18
C HIS A 7 -12.03 6.37 5.46
N GLN A 8 -12.62 5.75 6.51
CA GLN A 8 -11.87 5.35 7.70
C GLN A 8 -10.80 4.30 7.37
N LYS A 9 -11.17 3.25 6.61
CA LYS A 9 -10.23 2.21 6.15
C LYS A 9 -9.09 2.82 5.32
N GLU A 10 -9.39 3.70 4.39
CA GLU A 10 -8.40 4.40 3.55
C GLU A 10 -7.46 5.26 4.39
N ALA A 11 -8.00 6.03 5.33
CA ALA A 11 -7.21 6.87 6.23
C ALA A 11 -6.27 6.04 7.12
N LEU A 12 -6.75 4.91 7.67
CA LEU A 12 -5.93 3.99 8.45
C LEU A 12 -4.84 3.34 7.59
N GLY A 13 -5.15 2.95 6.35
CA GLY A 13 -4.16 2.44 5.41
C GLY A 13 -3.05 3.44 5.14
N GLN A 14 -3.40 4.68 4.89
CA GLN A 14 -2.44 5.77 4.70
C GLN A 14 -1.56 6.00 5.95
N ALA A 15 -2.17 6.00 7.14
CA ALA A 15 -1.44 6.16 8.39
C ALA A 15 -0.44 5.01 8.61
N TYR A 16 -0.86 3.76 8.36
CA TYR A 16 0.00 2.59 8.46
C TYR A 16 1.21 2.69 7.53
N VAL A 17 0.98 2.92 6.24
CA VAL A 17 2.05 2.98 5.25
C VAL A 17 3.02 4.12 5.55
N ARG A 18 2.52 5.29 5.94
CA ARG A 18 3.37 6.42 6.33
C ARG A 18 4.24 6.11 7.55
N ALA A 19 3.69 5.42 8.56
CA ALA A 19 4.45 5.03 9.74
C ALA A 19 5.59 4.06 9.37
N VAL A 20 5.31 3.07 8.50
CA VAL A 20 6.32 2.11 8.02
C VAL A 20 7.39 2.80 7.19
N ILE A 21 7.02 3.65 6.24
CA ILE A 21 7.96 4.42 5.39
C ILE A 21 8.87 5.29 6.26
N ALA A 22 8.31 6.02 7.23
CA ALA A 22 9.06 6.87 8.12
C ALA A 22 10.04 6.08 9.00
N LYS A 23 9.60 4.94 9.56
CA LYS A 23 10.44 4.05 10.36
C LYS A 23 11.59 3.47 9.54
N ALA A 24 11.35 3.17 8.26
CA ALA A 24 12.37 2.66 7.34
C ALA A 24 13.36 3.74 6.85
N GLY A 25 13.12 5.02 7.16
CA GLY A 25 14.00 6.12 6.77
C GLY A 25 13.79 6.65 5.36
N PHE A 26 12.66 6.33 4.73
CA PHE A 26 12.29 6.86 3.42
C PHE A 26 11.37 8.08 3.55
N ASN A 27 11.34 8.90 2.49
CA ASN A 27 10.40 10.01 2.40
C ASN A 27 9.12 9.58 1.69
N PHE A 28 7.99 10.16 2.11
CA PHE A 28 6.70 9.95 1.48
C PHE A 28 6.36 11.12 0.56
N GLY A 29 6.10 10.81 -0.72
CA GLY A 29 5.58 11.75 -1.69
C GLY A 29 4.11 11.51 -1.98
N LYS A 30 3.35 12.59 -2.16
CA LYS A 30 1.97 12.52 -2.64
C LYS A 30 1.79 13.51 -3.77
N SER A 31 1.17 13.08 -4.86
CA SER A 31 0.74 13.99 -5.92
C SER A 31 -0.44 14.84 -5.44
N GLU A 32 -0.54 16.06 -5.95
CA GLU A 32 -1.66 16.95 -5.69
C GLU A 32 -2.98 16.35 -6.19
N HIS A 33 -2.92 15.65 -7.33
CA HIS A 33 -4.04 14.97 -7.95
C HIS A 33 -3.78 13.48 -8.05
N ASP A 34 -4.87 12.69 -7.97
CA ASP A 34 -4.83 11.23 -8.13
C ASP A 34 -4.81 10.85 -9.61
N TYR A 35 -3.66 10.37 -10.07
CA TYR A 35 -3.45 9.84 -11.42
C TYR A 35 -3.03 8.36 -11.41
N GLY A 36 -3.68 7.54 -10.57
CA GLY A 36 -3.52 6.10 -10.59
C GLY A 36 -2.57 5.53 -9.54
N TYR A 37 -1.99 6.35 -8.65
CA TYR A 37 -1.26 5.90 -7.47
C TYR A 37 -1.50 6.81 -6.28
N ASP A 38 -1.46 6.23 -5.08
CA ASP A 38 -1.81 6.91 -3.82
C ASP A 38 -0.62 7.62 -3.18
N GLY A 39 0.60 7.28 -3.60
CA GLY A 39 1.82 7.88 -3.10
C GLY A 39 3.08 7.30 -3.72
N THR A 40 4.20 7.89 -3.34
CA THR A 40 5.54 7.47 -3.75
C THR A 40 6.43 7.32 -2.52
N ILE A 41 7.11 6.19 -2.43
CA ILE A 41 8.20 5.96 -1.47
C ILE A 41 9.48 6.49 -2.13
N LYS A 42 10.17 7.43 -1.50
CA LYS A 42 11.34 8.10 -2.07
C LYS A 42 12.57 7.85 -1.21
N GLU A 43 13.65 7.46 -1.88
CA GLU A 43 14.94 7.33 -1.21
C GLU A 43 15.53 8.71 -0.89
N VAL A 44 16.15 8.82 0.27
CA VAL A 44 16.91 10.00 0.71
C VAL A 44 18.37 9.61 0.89
N VAL A 45 19.26 10.37 0.25
CA VAL A 45 20.71 10.14 0.30
C VAL A 45 21.45 11.32 0.88
N ASN A 46 22.58 11.04 1.53
CA ASN A 46 23.47 12.10 2.01
C ASN A 46 24.48 12.46 0.92
N ARG A 47 24.48 13.73 0.51
CA ARG A 47 25.46 14.28 -0.45
C ARG A 47 26.27 15.39 0.24
N GLY A 48 27.43 15.03 0.75
CA GLY A 48 28.35 15.99 1.39
C GLY A 48 27.77 16.67 2.64
N GLY A 49 27.07 15.93 3.50
CA GLY A 49 26.45 16.43 4.72
C GLY A 49 25.03 17.00 4.54
N ARG A 50 24.50 17.03 3.31
CA ARG A 50 23.12 17.44 3.01
C ARG A 50 22.28 16.25 2.57
N TYR A 51 21.11 16.09 3.19
CA TYR A 51 20.13 15.06 2.79
C TYR A 51 19.29 15.58 1.63
N VAL A 52 19.19 14.77 0.58
CA VAL A 52 18.41 15.09 -0.63
C VAL A 52 17.67 13.87 -1.12
N GLU A 53 16.51 14.06 -1.74
CA GLU A 53 15.84 12.96 -2.45
C GLU A 53 16.71 12.51 -3.63
N SER A 54 16.85 11.19 -3.78
CA SER A 54 17.46 10.58 -4.96
C SER A 54 16.46 10.52 -6.13
N CYS A 55 16.91 10.02 -7.28
CA CYS A 55 16.01 9.74 -8.40
C CYS A 55 15.25 8.42 -8.24
N PHE A 56 15.57 7.64 -7.22
CA PHE A 56 14.91 6.35 -6.95
C PHE A 56 13.67 6.53 -6.10
N GLY A 57 12.63 5.82 -6.49
CA GLY A 57 11.38 5.76 -5.75
C GLY A 57 10.53 4.59 -6.23
N ILE A 58 9.44 4.35 -5.52
CA ILE A 58 8.44 3.33 -5.84
C ILE A 58 7.08 3.98 -5.69
N ASN A 59 6.28 3.98 -6.75
CA ASN A 59 4.89 4.37 -6.69
C ASN A 59 4.06 3.21 -6.10
N PHE A 60 3.00 3.53 -5.38
CA PHE A 60 2.11 2.50 -4.88
C PHE A 60 0.64 2.89 -4.99
N GLN A 61 -0.20 1.88 -5.25
CA GLN A 61 -1.62 1.92 -4.98
C GLN A 61 -1.88 1.25 -3.64
N LEU A 62 -2.75 1.85 -2.82
CA LEU A 62 -3.09 1.37 -1.50
C LEU A 62 -4.56 0.93 -1.46
N LYS A 63 -4.78 -0.28 -0.98
CA LYS A 63 -6.10 -0.81 -0.67
C LYS A 63 -6.16 -1.20 0.80
N SER A 64 -7.31 -1.01 1.42
CA SER A 64 -7.57 -1.43 2.80
C SER A 64 -8.86 -2.23 2.84
N SER A 65 -8.80 -3.47 3.37
CA SER A 65 -9.93 -4.38 3.33
C SER A 65 -10.02 -5.25 4.58
N CYS A 66 -11.26 -5.54 4.99
CA CYS A 66 -11.56 -6.59 5.96
C CYS A 66 -11.73 -7.96 5.28
N ASP A 67 -11.96 -7.98 3.95
CA ASP A 67 -12.22 -9.17 3.15
C ASP A 67 -10.93 -9.62 2.46
N VAL A 68 -10.02 -10.14 3.26
CA VAL A 68 -8.74 -10.67 2.79
C VAL A 68 -8.73 -12.17 2.98
N THR A 69 -8.46 -12.92 1.91
CA THR A 69 -8.39 -14.38 1.93
C THR A 69 -6.95 -14.86 1.84
N PHE A 70 -6.72 -16.06 2.36
CA PHE A 70 -5.43 -16.75 2.28
C PHE A 70 -5.61 -18.03 1.46
N GLU A 71 -4.96 -18.11 0.31
CA GLU A 71 -5.02 -19.27 -0.58
C GLU A 71 -3.60 -19.76 -0.89
N ASN A 72 -3.32 -21.03 -0.63
CA ASN A 72 -2.02 -21.67 -0.94
C ASN A 72 -0.78 -20.90 -0.41
N GLY A 73 -0.89 -20.30 0.77
CA GLY A 73 0.21 -19.53 1.37
C GLY A 73 0.37 -18.12 0.77
N HIS A 74 -0.60 -17.64 0.00
CA HIS A 74 -0.65 -16.28 -0.52
C HIS A 74 -1.84 -15.53 0.06
N VAL A 75 -1.67 -14.25 0.23
CA VAL A 75 -2.79 -13.32 0.44
C VAL A 75 -3.41 -13.03 -0.92
N VAL A 76 -4.73 -13.17 -1.03
CA VAL A 76 -5.47 -12.94 -2.28
C VAL A 76 -6.47 -11.82 -2.08
N TYR A 77 -6.53 -10.92 -3.02
CA TYR A 77 -7.45 -9.79 -3.04
C TYR A 77 -8.04 -9.58 -4.44
N ASP A 78 -9.34 -9.36 -4.51
CA ASP A 78 -10.04 -9.06 -5.76
C ASP A 78 -9.86 -7.58 -6.11
N LEU A 79 -9.06 -7.31 -7.14
CA LEU A 79 -8.76 -5.98 -7.62
C LEU A 79 -9.63 -5.63 -8.83
N GLU A 80 -10.17 -4.42 -8.86
CA GLU A 80 -10.87 -3.91 -10.04
C GLU A 80 -9.93 -3.87 -11.25
N SER A 81 -10.44 -4.23 -12.43
CA SER A 81 -9.63 -4.35 -13.66
C SER A 81 -8.91 -3.06 -14.03
N LYS A 82 -9.51 -1.91 -13.80
CA LYS A 82 -8.87 -0.62 -14.03
C LYS A 82 -7.58 -0.50 -13.21
N ASN A 83 -7.68 -0.72 -11.91
CA ASN A 83 -6.52 -0.64 -11.00
C ASN A 83 -5.48 -1.72 -11.32
N TYR A 84 -5.93 -2.93 -11.68
CA TYR A 84 -5.05 -4.02 -12.09
C TYR A 84 -4.27 -3.65 -13.36
N ASN A 85 -4.96 -3.14 -14.39
CA ASN A 85 -4.33 -2.78 -15.66
C ASN A 85 -3.34 -1.63 -15.52
N ASP A 86 -3.61 -0.65 -14.62
CA ASP A 86 -2.66 0.41 -14.29
C ASP A 86 -1.38 -0.15 -13.63
N LEU A 87 -1.50 -1.23 -12.84
CA LEU A 87 -0.39 -1.85 -12.11
C LEU A 87 0.44 -2.83 -12.93
N VAL A 88 -0.12 -3.44 -13.99
CA VAL A 88 0.63 -4.36 -14.87
C VAL A 88 1.42 -3.64 -15.95
N GLU A 89 1.10 -2.37 -16.21
CA GLU A 89 1.82 -1.55 -17.18
C GLU A 89 3.27 -1.35 -16.73
N GLU A 90 4.21 -1.63 -17.63
CA GLU A 90 5.62 -1.43 -17.37
C GLU A 90 5.95 0.07 -17.31
N SER A 91 6.37 0.55 -16.14
CA SER A 91 6.80 1.92 -15.95
C SER A 91 8.23 2.09 -16.38
N SER A 92 8.48 3.08 -17.26
CA SER A 92 9.84 3.44 -17.67
C SER A 92 10.62 4.25 -16.63
N MET A 93 9.96 4.79 -15.61
CA MET A 93 10.56 5.70 -14.63
C MET A 93 10.61 5.14 -13.22
N LEU A 94 9.46 4.84 -12.63
CA LEU A 94 9.36 4.31 -11.27
C LEU A 94 8.48 3.07 -11.27
N PRO A 95 8.89 1.98 -10.62
CA PRO A 95 8.06 0.80 -10.48
C PRO A 95 6.78 1.11 -9.69
N ASN A 96 5.70 0.40 -10.03
CA ASN A 96 4.42 0.48 -9.35
C ASN A 96 4.19 -0.79 -8.54
N ILE A 97 3.76 -0.65 -7.29
CA ILE A 97 3.37 -1.77 -6.43
C ILE A 97 1.95 -1.60 -5.91
N LEU A 98 1.31 -2.72 -5.63
CA LEU A 98 0.08 -2.75 -4.85
C LEU A 98 0.44 -2.98 -3.37
N ILE A 99 -0.14 -2.17 -2.50
CA ILE A 99 -0.10 -2.38 -1.05
C ILE A 99 -1.53 -2.64 -0.57
N LEU A 100 -1.72 -3.71 0.19
CA LEU A 100 -3.00 -4.08 0.79
C LEU A 100 -2.87 -4.11 2.31
N LEU A 101 -3.56 -3.21 3.01
CA LEU A 101 -3.75 -3.30 4.45
C LEU A 101 -4.92 -4.24 4.74
N ALA A 102 -4.64 -5.35 5.41
CA ALA A 102 -5.67 -6.19 5.99
C ALA A 102 -6.14 -5.57 7.31
N LEU A 103 -7.45 -5.47 7.49
CA LEU A 103 -8.07 -4.98 8.72
C LEU A 103 -8.93 -6.08 9.36
N PRO A 104 -9.09 -6.10 10.69
CA PRO A 104 -10.07 -6.95 11.35
C PRO A 104 -11.48 -6.69 10.84
N THR A 105 -12.35 -7.70 10.92
CA THR A 105 -13.76 -7.56 10.53
C THR A 105 -14.49 -6.60 11.46
N ASP A 106 -14.21 -6.66 12.77
CA ASP A 106 -14.76 -5.71 13.75
C ASP A 106 -13.96 -4.41 13.73
N SER A 107 -14.63 -3.30 13.49
CA SER A 107 -14.02 -1.97 13.46
C SER A 107 -13.46 -1.52 14.81
N ASN A 108 -13.96 -2.05 15.92
CA ASN A 108 -13.42 -1.78 17.26
C ASN A 108 -11.99 -2.30 17.42
N ASP A 109 -11.61 -3.27 16.61
CA ASP A 109 -10.28 -3.87 16.62
C ASP A 109 -9.28 -3.22 15.65
N TRP A 110 -9.68 -2.21 14.89
CA TRP A 110 -8.78 -1.60 13.89
C TRP A 110 -7.62 -0.85 14.50
N LEU A 111 -7.87 -0.17 15.62
CA LEU A 111 -6.87 0.68 16.27
C LEU A 111 -7.06 0.65 17.79
N GLU A 112 -6.00 0.38 18.51
CA GLU A 112 -5.94 0.47 19.95
C GLU A 112 -4.94 1.56 20.35
N VAL A 113 -5.36 2.49 21.21
CA VAL A 113 -4.52 3.58 21.70
C VAL A 113 -4.47 3.53 23.21
N THR A 114 -3.27 3.46 23.76
CA THR A 114 -3.00 3.58 25.19
C THR A 114 -2.00 4.71 25.44
N ALA A 115 -1.63 4.95 26.69
CA ALA A 115 -0.60 5.94 27.02
C ALA A 115 0.79 5.56 26.46
N ASP A 116 1.04 4.28 26.28
CA ASP A 116 2.38 3.75 25.92
C ASP A 116 2.49 3.29 24.48
N GLN A 117 1.36 3.00 23.81
CA GLN A 117 1.38 2.39 22.48
C GLN A 117 0.18 2.74 21.63
N LEU A 118 0.39 2.67 20.31
CA LEU A 118 -0.63 2.67 19.28
C LEU A 118 -0.47 1.38 18.49
N VAL A 119 -1.51 0.55 18.48
CA VAL A 119 -1.51 -0.75 17.81
C VAL A 119 -2.57 -0.76 16.73
N MET A 120 -2.16 -1.01 15.49
CA MET A 120 -3.04 -1.32 14.39
C MET A 120 -2.94 -2.82 14.16
N LYS A 121 -4.05 -3.54 14.37
CA LYS A 121 -4.06 -5.01 14.25
C LYS A 121 -3.99 -5.43 12.79
N ARG A 122 -3.36 -6.61 12.56
CA ARG A 122 -2.96 -7.15 11.26
C ARG A 122 -1.86 -6.32 10.60
N CYS A 123 -1.55 -6.60 9.32
CA CYS A 123 -0.43 -5.97 8.63
C CYS A 123 -0.81 -5.60 7.18
N ALA A 124 0.07 -4.86 6.54
CA ALA A 124 0.00 -4.63 5.11
C ALA A 124 0.90 -5.62 4.35
N TRP A 125 0.43 -6.01 3.18
CA TRP A 125 1.10 -6.89 2.22
C TRP A 125 1.38 -6.10 0.96
N TRP A 126 2.38 -6.49 0.20
CA TRP A 126 2.68 -5.84 -1.07
C TRP A 126 3.01 -6.84 -2.18
N CYS A 127 2.79 -6.43 -3.42
CA CYS A 127 3.28 -7.16 -4.60
C CYS A 127 3.53 -6.20 -5.77
N SER A 128 4.39 -6.65 -6.70
CA SER A 128 4.49 -6.05 -8.03
C SER A 128 3.69 -6.90 -9.01
N LEU A 129 2.93 -6.23 -9.88
CA LEU A 129 2.17 -6.86 -10.96
C LEU A 129 2.72 -6.45 -12.33
N GLU A 130 3.79 -5.67 -12.39
CA GLU A 130 4.41 -5.21 -13.65
C GLU A 130 4.73 -6.38 -14.58
N GLY A 131 4.42 -6.20 -15.86
CA GLY A 131 4.68 -7.18 -16.89
C GLY A 131 3.73 -8.38 -16.95
N GLN A 132 2.68 -8.38 -16.12
CA GLN A 132 1.60 -9.36 -16.25
C GLN A 132 0.64 -8.97 -17.38
N GLU A 133 -0.10 -9.96 -17.92
CA GLU A 133 -1.07 -9.70 -18.97
C GLU A 133 -2.25 -8.85 -18.45
N PRO A 134 -2.66 -7.82 -19.21
CA PRO A 134 -3.87 -7.07 -18.88
C PRO A 134 -5.12 -7.94 -18.90
N THR A 135 -6.15 -7.52 -18.19
CA THR A 135 -7.43 -8.24 -18.13
C THR A 135 -8.59 -7.39 -18.63
N THR A 136 -9.60 -8.07 -19.19
CA THR A 136 -10.90 -7.48 -19.54
C THR A 136 -12.02 -7.89 -18.56
N ASN A 137 -11.70 -8.75 -17.59
CA ASN A 137 -12.63 -9.16 -16.53
C ASN A 137 -12.95 -7.94 -15.65
N GLN A 138 -14.11 -7.94 -14.99
CA GLN A 138 -14.49 -6.83 -14.09
C GLN A 138 -13.56 -6.73 -12.86
N THR A 139 -13.14 -7.89 -12.34
CA THR A 139 -12.18 -8.00 -11.24
C THR A 139 -11.14 -9.07 -11.55
N THR A 140 -9.97 -8.96 -10.96
CA THR A 140 -8.88 -9.94 -11.06
C THR A 140 -8.35 -10.27 -9.68
N LYS A 141 -8.25 -11.57 -9.39
CA LYS A 141 -7.59 -12.05 -8.17
C LYS A 141 -6.10 -11.78 -8.29
N SER A 142 -5.60 -10.92 -7.43
CA SER A 142 -4.18 -10.61 -7.36
C SER A 142 -3.55 -11.34 -6.18
N PRO A 143 -2.70 -12.36 -6.42
CA PRO A 143 -1.94 -12.97 -5.35
C PRO A 143 -0.90 -11.97 -4.86
N MET A 144 -1.09 -11.47 -3.65
CA MET A 144 -0.06 -10.73 -2.92
C MET A 144 1.00 -11.74 -2.50
N GLY A 145 2.27 -11.48 -2.81
CA GLY A 145 3.37 -12.41 -2.65
C GLY A 145 3.41 -13.21 -1.34
N ARG A 146 4.14 -14.30 -1.34
CA ARG A 146 4.29 -15.16 -0.16
C ARG A 146 4.81 -14.34 1.00
N TYR A 147 3.96 -14.08 2.01
CA TYR A 147 4.32 -13.50 3.29
C TYR A 147 5.43 -12.43 3.19
N SER A 148 5.21 -11.42 2.40
CA SER A 148 6.04 -10.22 2.46
C SER A 148 5.25 -9.12 3.15
N PRO A 149 5.20 -9.11 4.49
CA PRO A 149 4.62 -7.98 5.19
C PRO A 149 5.43 -6.73 4.81
N LEU A 150 4.76 -5.61 4.71
CA LEU A 150 5.43 -4.33 4.57
C LEU A 150 6.11 -4.03 5.91
N LEU A 151 7.34 -4.51 6.07
CA LEU A 151 8.17 -4.29 7.24
C LEU A 151 9.30 -3.33 6.93
N PRO A 152 9.71 -2.52 7.91
CA PRO A 152 10.90 -1.67 7.78
C PRO A 152 12.19 -2.49 7.76
#